data_398cf724f661db48ab1dd7effc0fd43e
#
_entry.id   398cf724f661db48ab1dd7effc0fd43e
#
_cell.length_a   1.000
_cell.length_b   1.000
_cell.length_c   1.000
_cell.angle_alpha   90.00
_cell.angle_beta   90.00
_cell.angle_gamma   90.00
#
_symmetry.space_group_name_H-M   'P 1'
#
loop_
_entity.id
_entity.type
_entity.pdbx_description
1 polymer ?
#
loop_
_entity_poly.entity_id
_entity_poly.type
_entity_poly.pdbx_seq_one_letter_code
_entity_poly.pdbx_strand_id
1 'polypeptide(L)'
;MSQLLVIIVVVLFVSLSVYLAWYNSPKQKGKRGEAYIHSVLMQLSDEYTIIDDVILPTEHGTTQIDHVVVSKYGIIAIETKNYRGEIYGDDNRKEWTQMIITNVNFRRKWWKTYTYVTKNHFYNPVKQSIGHVMQIKNMMTNYPHVPVTPVVVFAGSAVLKGVNSRHAVIYDYELLDFINQRRNIYLTDSDVSKVLQLFQRRNMRTLVDDRTHVKNLKHAAKQTQATINAGICPKCGGQLIKRNGKYGSFYGCSNYPNCKFTTK
;
A
#
# COMPACT_ATOMS: atom_id res chain seq x y z
N MET A 1 51.45 -7.61 -7.20
CA MET A 1 50.08 -8.19 -7.22
C MET A 1 49.76 -8.54 -8.68
N SER A 2 49.39 -9.77 -8.98
CA SER A 2 49.12 -10.15 -10.37
C SER A 2 47.88 -9.38 -10.89
N GLN A 3 47.91 -9.00 -12.18
CA GLN A 3 46.76 -8.32 -12.84
C GLN A 3 45.45 -9.10 -12.63
N LEU A 4 45.50 -10.41 -12.56
CA LEU A 4 44.38 -11.29 -12.26
C LEU A 4 43.76 -10.99 -10.86
N LEU A 5 44.57 -10.77 -9.84
CA LEU A 5 44.08 -10.46 -8.50
C LEU A 5 43.35 -9.12 -8.47
N VAL A 6 43.86 -8.11 -9.21
CA VAL A 6 43.17 -6.79 -9.31
C VAL A 6 41.81 -6.93 -10.01
N ILE A 7 41.75 -7.70 -11.10
CA ILE A 7 40.50 -7.95 -11.83
C ILE A 7 39.46 -8.64 -10.90
N ILE A 8 39.88 -9.67 -10.15
CA ILE A 8 39.02 -10.39 -9.22
C ILE A 8 38.47 -9.43 -8.17
N VAL A 9 39.30 -8.58 -7.55
CA VAL A 9 38.90 -7.61 -6.53
C VAL A 9 37.91 -6.61 -7.12
N VAL A 10 38.12 -6.09 -8.32
CA VAL A 10 37.21 -5.17 -8.99
C VAL A 10 35.86 -5.84 -9.28
N VAL A 11 35.84 -7.07 -9.78
CA VAL A 11 34.61 -7.82 -10.04
C VAL A 11 33.85 -8.06 -8.76
N LEU A 12 34.50 -8.44 -7.67
CA LEU A 12 33.85 -8.62 -6.35
C LEU A 12 33.27 -7.30 -5.82
N PHE A 13 34.00 -6.20 -5.96
CA PHE A 13 33.53 -4.89 -5.52
C PHE A 13 32.30 -4.42 -6.32
N VAL A 14 32.33 -4.58 -7.65
CA VAL A 14 31.18 -4.23 -8.51
C VAL A 14 29.96 -5.11 -8.18
N SER A 15 30.16 -6.43 -8.05
CA SER A 15 29.06 -7.35 -7.72
C SER A 15 28.44 -7.04 -6.36
N LEU A 16 29.27 -6.74 -5.36
CA LEU A 16 28.80 -6.32 -4.03
C LEU A 16 28.03 -4.99 -4.11
N SER A 17 28.51 -4.02 -4.89
CA SER A 17 27.84 -2.73 -5.05
C SER A 17 26.48 -2.88 -5.72
N VAL A 18 26.38 -3.69 -6.76
CA VAL A 18 25.11 -4.02 -7.43
C VAL A 18 24.15 -4.75 -6.49
N TYR A 19 24.64 -5.73 -5.74
CA TYR A 19 23.87 -6.45 -4.74
C TYR A 19 23.31 -5.50 -3.66
N LEU A 20 24.14 -4.61 -3.12
CA LEU A 20 23.72 -3.64 -2.11
C LEU A 20 22.68 -2.65 -2.65
N ALA A 21 22.84 -2.19 -3.90
CA ALA A 21 21.88 -1.33 -4.57
C ALA A 21 20.53 -2.04 -4.76
N TRP A 22 20.54 -3.30 -5.23
CA TRP A 22 19.34 -4.13 -5.34
C TRP A 22 18.68 -4.38 -3.98
N TYR A 23 19.47 -4.80 -2.97
CA TYR A 23 19.00 -5.07 -1.62
C TYR A 23 18.33 -3.84 -0.97
N ASN A 24 18.86 -2.64 -1.21
CA ASN A 24 18.34 -1.38 -0.68
C ASN A 24 17.26 -0.74 -1.54
N SER A 25 16.86 -1.37 -2.65
CA SER A 25 15.81 -0.85 -3.52
C SER A 25 14.46 -0.74 -2.78
N PRO A 26 13.59 0.22 -3.15
CA PRO A 26 12.26 0.38 -2.54
C PRO A 26 11.43 -0.91 -2.60
N LYS A 27 11.50 -1.65 -3.71
CA LYS A 27 10.78 -2.92 -3.88
C LYS A 27 11.23 -3.96 -2.85
N GLN A 28 12.55 -4.11 -2.61
CA GLN A 28 13.07 -5.08 -1.63
C GLN A 28 12.77 -4.66 -0.18
N LYS A 29 12.77 -3.36 0.09
CA LYS A 29 12.34 -2.84 1.39
C LYS A 29 10.86 -3.14 1.66
N GLY A 30 10.00 -2.97 0.66
CA GLY A 30 8.58 -3.34 0.75
C GLY A 30 8.44 -4.82 1.09
N LYS A 31 9.00 -5.71 0.26
CA LYS A 31 8.93 -7.16 0.47
C LYS A 31 9.44 -7.63 1.86
N ARG A 32 10.49 -6.98 2.38
CA ARG A 32 10.96 -7.29 3.75
C ARG A 32 9.96 -6.85 4.82
N GLY A 33 9.29 -5.72 4.61
CA GLY A 33 8.20 -5.28 5.50
C GLY A 33 7.04 -6.26 5.50
N GLU A 34 6.59 -6.68 4.33
CA GLU A 34 5.53 -7.69 4.15
C GLU A 34 5.93 -9.02 4.83
N ALA A 35 7.14 -9.55 4.56
CA ALA A 35 7.63 -10.78 5.18
C ALA A 35 7.73 -10.67 6.71
N TYR A 36 8.10 -9.51 7.23
CA TYR A 36 8.12 -9.26 8.66
C TYR A 36 6.71 -9.26 9.26
N ILE A 37 5.75 -8.55 8.63
CA ILE A 37 4.34 -8.55 9.08
C ILE A 37 3.75 -9.96 9.00
N HIS A 38 4.04 -10.74 7.96
CA HIS A 38 3.68 -12.14 7.91
C HIS A 38 4.16 -12.91 9.15
N SER A 39 5.43 -12.73 9.55
CA SER A 39 5.98 -13.40 10.74
C SER A 39 5.30 -12.97 12.06
N VAL A 40 4.81 -11.74 12.13
CA VAL A 40 3.99 -11.26 13.24
C VAL A 40 2.63 -11.94 13.24
N LEU A 41 1.95 -11.99 12.08
CA LEU A 41 0.65 -12.61 11.92
C LEU A 41 0.66 -14.12 12.21
N MET A 42 1.76 -14.82 11.94
CA MET A 42 1.93 -16.25 12.27
C MET A 42 1.90 -16.55 13.78
N GLN A 43 1.89 -15.54 14.65
CA GLN A 43 1.70 -15.71 16.10
C GLN A 43 0.21 -15.77 16.49
N LEU A 44 -0.72 -15.52 15.55
CA LEU A 44 -2.15 -15.69 15.78
C LEU A 44 -2.48 -17.17 15.99
N SER A 45 -3.57 -17.44 16.73
CA SER A 45 -4.08 -18.80 16.93
C SER A 45 -4.64 -19.39 15.63
N ASP A 46 -4.87 -20.71 15.62
CA ASP A 46 -5.43 -21.46 14.49
C ASP A 46 -6.86 -21.01 14.08
N GLU A 47 -7.50 -20.15 14.88
CA GLU A 47 -8.79 -19.54 14.52
C GLU A 47 -8.67 -18.54 13.35
N TYR A 48 -7.45 -18.11 13.01
CA TYR A 48 -7.17 -17.14 11.96
C TYR A 48 -6.43 -17.80 10.80
N THR A 49 -6.91 -17.56 9.60
CA THR A 49 -6.20 -17.96 8.37
C THR A 49 -5.63 -16.75 7.68
N ILE A 50 -4.34 -16.77 7.40
CA ILE A 50 -3.59 -15.70 6.74
C ILE A 50 -3.44 -16.06 5.26
N ILE A 51 -3.74 -15.10 4.39
CA ILE A 51 -3.55 -15.21 2.95
C ILE A 51 -2.71 -14.01 2.51
N ASP A 52 -1.53 -14.28 1.98
CA ASP A 52 -0.61 -13.25 1.53
C ASP A 52 -0.75 -12.95 0.03
N ASP A 53 -0.38 -11.72 -0.36
CA ASP A 53 -0.28 -11.32 -1.76
C ASP A 53 -1.56 -11.62 -2.57
N VAL A 54 -2.72 -11.28 -2.05
CA VAL A 54 -4.00 -11.53 -2.72
C VAL A 54 -4.19 -10.56 -3.87
N ILE A 55 -4.28 -11.07 -5.10
CA ILE A 55 -4.56 -10.26 -6.29
C ILE A 55 -6.00 -10.45 -6.71
N LEU A 56 -6.80 -9.39 -6.61
CA LEU A 56 -8.21 -9.39 -7.00
C LEU A 56 -8.45 -8.53 -8.24
N PRO A 57 -9.39 -8.92 -9.13
CA PRO A 57 -9.78 -8.11 -10.27
C PRO A 57 -10.50 -6.84 -9.82
N THR A 58 -10.34 -5.77 -10.59
CA THR A 58 -11.07 -4.50 -10.46
C THR A 58 -11.64 -4.10 -11.82
N GLU A 59 -12.50 -3.09 -11.88
CA GLU A 59 -13.05 -2.57 -13.17
C GLU A 59 -11.94 -2.12 -14.15
N HIS A 60 -10.77 -1.71 -13.63
CA HIS A 60 -9.69 -1.14 -14.43
C HIS A 60 -8.35 -1.89 -14.31
N GLY A 61 -8.40 -3.16 -13.92
CA GLY A 61 -7.20 -3.98 -13.79
C GLY A 61 -7.23 -4.90 -12.58
N THR A 62 -6.22 -4.84 -11.74
CA THR A 62 -6.11 -5.67 -10.53
C THR A 62 -5.65 -4.83 -9.35
N THR A 63 -6.00 -5.26 -8.14
CA THR A 63 -5.43 -4.75 -6.90
C THR A 63 -4.70 -5.87 -6.17
N GLN A 64 -3.56 -5.56 -5.56
CA GLN A 64 -2.81 -6.47 -4.71
C GLN A 64 -3.01 -6.05 -3.26
N ILE A 65 -3.32 -7.00 -2.40
CA ILE A 65 -3.50 -6.84 -0.95
C ILE A 65 -2.37 -7.61 -0.28
N ASP A 66 -1.59 -6.95 0.56
CA ASP A 66 -0.40 -7.56 1.16
C ASP A 66 -0.77 -8.76 2.02
N HIS A 67 -1.72 -8.60 2.94
CA HIS A 67 -2.22 -9.69 3.77
C HIS A 67 -3.73 -9.58 3.99
N VAL A 68 -4.40 -10.72 3.98
CA VAL A 68 -5.81 -10.87 4.37
C VAL A 68 -5.88 -11.88 5.51
N VAL A 69 -6.45 -11.48 6.64
CA VAL A 69 -6.71 -12.37 7.77
C VAL A 69 -8.19 -12.71 7.79
N VAL A 70 -8.52 -13.99 7.69
CA VAL A 70 -9.90 -14.50 7.70
C VAL A 70 -10.13 -15.29 8.98
N SER A 71 -11.25 -15.04 9.65
CA SER A 71 -11.65 -15.75 10.86
C SER A 71 -13.17 -15.72 11.03
N LYS A 72 -13.70 -16.43 12.02
CA LYS A 72 -15.12 -16.32 12.41
C LYS A 72 -15.53 -14.92 12.88
N TYR A 73 -14.56 -14.08 13.22
CA TYR A 73 -14.77 -12.70 13.68
C TYR A 73 -14.82 -11.66 12.55
N GLY A 74 -14.68 -12.11 11.30
CA GLY A 74 -14.67 -11.27 10.11
C GLY A 74 -13.36 -11.33 9.34
N ILE A 75 -13.15 -10.35 8.47
CA ILE A 75 -11.99 -10.26 7.59
C ILE A 75 -11.24 -8.97 7.85
N ILE A 76 -9.92 -9.04 7.84
CA ILE A 76 -9.04 -7.87 7.99
C ILE A 76 -8.16 -7.80 6.74
N ALA A 77 -8.21 -6.67 6.04
CA ALA A 77 -7.33 -6.37 4.90
C ALA A 77 -6.21 -5.46 5.39
N ILE A 78 -4.98 -5.94 5.31
CA ILE A 78 -3.80 -5.27 5.84
C ILE A 78 -2.95 -4.74 4.68
N GLU A 79 -2.65 -3.45 4.73
CA GLU A 79 -1.70 -2.74 3.88
C GLU A 79 -0.44 -2.45 4.69
N THR A 80 0.71 -2.94 4.25
CA THR A 80 1.99 -2.82 4.95
C THR A 80 2.81 -1.67 4.38
N LYS A 81 3.36 -0.82 5.25
CA LYS A 81 4.29 0.25 4.89
C LYS A 81 5.59 0.13 5.69
N ASN A 82 6.68 -0.24 5.03
CA ASN A 82 8.01 -0.32 5.65
C ASN A 82 8.79 0.97 5.38
N TYR A 83 8.54 1.97 6.20
CA TYR A 83 9.11 3.31 6.09
C TYR A 83 9.97 3.66 7.31
N ARG A 84 10.76 4.72 7.17
CA ARG A 84 11.52 5.37 8.25
C ARG A 84 11.23 6.86 8.28
N GLY A 85 11.54 7.52 9.39
CA GLY A 85 11.32 8.95 9.57
C GLY A 85 9.88 9.30 9.87
N GLU A 86 9.52 10.56 9.77
CA GLU A 86 8.23 11.07 10.18
C GLU A 86 7.19 10.94 9.06
N ILE A 87 5.99 10.49 9.40
CA ILE A 87 4.86 10.32 8.48
C ILE A 87 3.76 11.33 8.82
N TYR A 88 3.25 11.98 7.77
CA TYR A 88 2.18 12.96 7.85
C TYR A 88 1.13 12.66 6.80
N GLY A 89 -0.14 12.72 7.18
CA GLY A 89 -1.26 12.53 6.25
C GLY A 89 -2.61 12.47 6.93
N ASP A 90 -3.65 12.51 6.13
CA ASP A 90 -5.04 12.37 6.56
C ASP A 90 -5.87 11.62 5.51
N ASP A 91 -7.12 11.26 5.85
CA ASP A 91 -8.02 10.50 4.97
C ASP A 91 -8.35 11.21 3.65
N ASN A 92 -8.32 12.54 3.61
CA ASN A 92 -8.80 13.32 2.47
C ASN A 92 -7.74 13.49 1.39
N ARG A 93 -6.46 13.57 1.78
CA ARG A 93 -5.35 13.77 0.86
C ARG A 93 -5.20 12.59 -0.10
N LYS A 94 -4.77 12.86 -1.33
CA LYS A 94 -4.41 11.82 -2.30
C LYS A 94 -3.11 11.15 -1.93
N GLU A 95 -2.17 11.92 -1.38
CA GLU A 95 -0.83 11.48 -1.03
C GLU A 95 -0.49 11.86 0.41
N TRP A 96 0.29 11.00 1.06
CA TRP A 96 0.91 11.25 2.34
C TRP A 96 2.37 11.64 2.16
N THR A 97 2.97 12.21 3.20
CA THR A 97 4.35 12.69 3.17
C THR A 97 5.20 11.93 4.18
N GLN A 98 6.34 11.42 3.70
CA GLN A 98 7.42 10.92 4.52
C GLN A 98 8.49 12.01 4.63
N MET A 99 8.91 12.35 5.84
CA MET A 99 10.04 13.26 6.11
C MET A 99 11.19 12.48 6.73
N ILE A 100 12.35 12.51 6.07
CA ILE A 100 13.57 11.91 6.57
C ILE A 100 14.53 13.03 6.94
N ILE A 101 14.85 13.11 8.24
CA ILE A 101 15.80 14.08 8.77
C ILE A 101 17.14 13.37 8.90
N THR A 102 18.16 13.89 8.24
CA THR A 102 19.52 13.36 8.27
C THR A 102 20.47 14.43 8.80
N ASN A 103 21.11 14.15 9.91
CA ASN A 103 22.14 15.00 10.47
C ASN A 103 23.51 14.52 10.02
N VAL A 104 24.28 15.39 9.39
CA VAL A 104 25.62 15.07 8.89
C VAL A 104 26.64 15.96 9.60
N ASN A 105 27.58 15.33 10.28
CA ASN A 105 28.75 16.00 10.87
C ASN A 105 29.95 15.78 9.97
N PHE A 106 30.53 16.86 9.43
CA PHE A 106 31.76 16.75 8.65
C PHE A 106 32.99 16.72 9.58
N ARG A 107 33.85 15.72 9.44
CA ARG A 107 35.08 15.52 10.22
C ARG A 107 35.94 16.78 10.35
N ARG A 108 35.92 17.63 9.34
CA ARG A 108 36.74 18.87 9.30
C ARG A 108 36.15 20.03 10.12
N LYS A 109 34.87 19.95 10.50
CA LYS A 109 34.14 20.93 11.32
C LYS A 109 33.21 20.16 12.28
N TRP A 110 33.79 19.45 13.22
CA TRP A 110 33.09 18.57 14.17
C TRP A 110 32.04 19.30 15.03
N TRP A 111 32.14 20.65 15.13
CA TRP A 111 31.17 21.48 15.84
C TRP A 111 30.01 22.00 14.96
N LYS A 112 29.96 21.66 13.66
CA LYS A 112 28.86 22.03 12.76
C LYS A 112 28.11 20.79 12.33
N THR A 113 26.84 20.70 12.77
CA THR A 113 25.89 19.71 12.28
C THR A 113 25.06 20.35 11.15
N TYR A 114 25.00 19.70 10.01
CA TYR A 114 24.12 20.08 8.91
C TYR A 114 22.91 19.14 8.89
N THR A 115 21.71 19.72 8.92
CA THR A 115 20.46 18.97 8.87
C THR A 115 19.90 19.01 7.46
N TYR A 116 19.74 17.85 6.87
CA TYR A 116 19.07 17.67 5.58
C TYR A 116 17.71 17.05 5.80
N VAL A 117 16.68 17.63 5.14
CA VAL A 117 15.31 17.12 5.18
C VAL A 117 14.93 16.65 3.79
N THR A 118 14.72 15.35 3.65
CA THR A 118 14.19 14.75 2.42
C THR A 118 12.69 14.52 2.60
N LYS A 119 11.88 15.03 1.66
CA LYS A 119 10.43 14.83 1.62
C LYS A 119 10.08 13.91 0.45
N ASN A 120 9.45 12.80 0.74
CA ASN A 120 8.92 11.88 -0.26
C ASN A 120 7.39 11.86 -0.15
N HIS A 121 6.71 11.81 -1.31
CA HIS A 121 5.27 11.65 -1.37
C HIS A 121 4.94 10.23 -1.80
N PHE A 122 3.90 9.65 -1.20
CA PHE A 122 3.40 8.32 -1.55
C PHE A 122 1.87 8.31 -1.49
N TYR A 123 1.28 7.42 -2.27
CA TYR A 123 -0.18 7.30 -2.32
C TYR A 123 -0.74 7.02 -0.92
N ASN A 124 -1.88 7.63 -0.62
CA ASN A 124 -2.56 7.49 0.67
C ASN A 124 -2.88 6.02 0.99
N PRO A 125 -2.22 5.41 1.98
CA PRO A 125 -2.37 3.98 2.26
C PRO A 125 -3.75 3.63 2.83
N VAL A 126 -4.43 4.60 3.45
CA VAL A 126 -5.81 4.42 3.92
C VAL A 126 -6.75 4.29 2.72
N LYS A 127 -6.61 5.14 1.71
CA LYS A 127 -7.40 5.03 0.47
C LYS A 127 -7.12 3.72 -0.27
N GLN A 128 -5.87 3.27 -0.25
CA GLN A 128 -5.47 1.98 -0.81
C GLN A 128 -6.18 0.85 -0.08
N SER A 129 -6.10 0.80 1.25
CA SER A 129 -6.72 -0.23 2.08
C SER A 129 -8.25 -0.24 1.98
N ILE A 130 -8.90 0.94 1.88
CA ILE A 130 -10.34 1.04 1.61
C ILE A 130 -10.69 0.44 0.24
N GLY A 131 -9.87 0.70 -0.78
CA GLY A 131 -10.03 0.09 -2.10
C GLY A 131 -9.97 -1.43 -2.05
N HIS A 132 -9.06 -2.00 -1.25
CA HIS A 132 -8.96 -3.45 -1.02
C HIS A 132 -10.24 -4.00 -0.38
N VAL A 133 -10.74 -3.33 0.68
CA VAL A 133 -11.99 -3.71 1.36
C VAL A 133 -13.17 -3.71 0.38
N MET A 134 -13.27 -2.72 -0.50
CA MET A 134 -14.32 -2.67 -1.51
C MET A 134 -14.27 -3.89 -2.45
N GLN A 135 -13.09 -4.31 -2.90
CA GLN A 135 -12.95 -5.48 -3.76
C GLN A 135 -13.29 -6.79 -3.03
N ILE A 136 -12.86 -6.91 -1.76
CA ILE A 136 -13.25 -8.06 -0.93
C ILE A 136 -14.78 -8.12 -0.76
N LYS A 137 -15.43 -7.00 -0.45
CA LYS A 137 -16.90 -6.94 -0.31
C LYS A 137 -17.61 -7.27 -1.61
N ASN A 138 -17.12 -6.79 -2.76
CA ASN A 138 -17.66 -7.13 -4.07
C ASN A 138 -17.58 -8.64 -4.38
N MET A 139 -16.56 -9.32 -3.87
CA MET A 139 -16.41 -10.76 -3.98
C MET A 139 -17.36 -11.51 -3.02
N MET A 140 -17.67 -10.91 -1.87
CA MET A 140 -18.41 -11.52 -0.76
C MET A 140 -19.90 -11.15 -0.75
N THR A 141 -20.56 -11.09 -1.89
CA THR A 141 -21.98 -10.70 -2.02
C THR A 141 -22.94 -11.56 -1.21
N ASN A 142 -22.60 -12.83 -0.98
CA ASN A 142 -23.38 -13.77 -0.16
C ASN A 142 -23.18 -13.56 1.36
N TYR A 143 -22.25 -12.70 1.77
CA TYR A 143 -21.91 -12.42 3.17
C TYR A 143 -21.89 -10.91 3.46
N PRO A 144 -22.96 -10.16 3.16
CA PRO A 144 -22.95 -8.69 3.28
C PRO A 144 -22.82 -8.20 4.73
N HIS A 145 -23.20 -9.03 5.70
CA HIS A 145 -23.15 -8.74 7.13
C HIS A 145 -21.76 -8.91 7.75
N VAL A 146 -20.82 -9.57 7.05
CA VAL A 146 -19.49 -9.83 7.56
C VAL A 146 -18.65 -8.56 7.47
N PRO A 147 -18.07 -8.08 8.59
CA PRO A 147 -17.19 -6.93 8.57
C PRO A 147 -15.90 -7.25 7.82
N VAL A 148 -15.53 -6.34 6.93
CA VAL A 148 -14.19 -6.31 6.30
C VAL A 148 -13.50 -5.04 6.77
N THR A 149 -12.47 -5.18 7.58
CA THR A 149 -11.80 -4.07 8.26
C THR A 149 -10.51 -3.68 7.53
N PRO A 150 -10.36 -2.43 7.07
CA PRO A 150 -9.10 -1.92 6.55
C PRO A 150 -8.12 -1.62 7.68
N VAL A 151 -6.86 -1.99 7.51
CA VAL A 151 -5.78 -1.67 8.45
C VAL A 151 -4.54 -1.29 7.66
N VAL A 152 -3.90 -0.18 8.04
CA VAL A 152 -2.58 0.19 7.56
C VAL A 152 -1.57 -0.05 8.67
N VAL A 153 -0.55 -0.87 8.40
CA VAL A 153 0.49 -1.22 9.37
C VAL A 153 1.82 -0.62 8.94
N PHE A 154 2.37 0.22 9.80
CA PHE A 154 3.71 0.76 9.63
C PHE A 154 4.72 -0.13 10.35
N ALA A 155 5.54 -0.81 9.53
CA ALA A 155 6.72 -1.55 10.00
C ALA A 155 7.97 -0.67 9.92
N GLY A 156 9.01 -1.07 10.63
CA GLY A 156 10.30 -0.38 10.64
C GLY A 156 10.37 0.77 11.63
N SER A 157 11.06 1.85 11.26
CA SER A 157 11.32 2.99 12.15
C SER A 157 10.54 4.26 11.76
N ALA A 158 9.34 4.10 11.21
CA ALA A 158 8.45 5.22 10.94
C ALA A 158 7.87 5.79 12.24
N VAL A 159 7.70 7.12 12.28
CA VAL A 159 7.03 7.83 13.37
C VAL A 159 5.77 8.48 12.81
N LEU A 160 4.60 8.07 13.26
CA LEU A 160 3.30 8.61 12.87
C LEU A 160 3.06 9.94 13.59
N LYS A 161 3.71 11.01 13.12
CA LYS A 161 3.74 12.31 13.82
C LYS A 161 2.55 13.20 13.52
N GLY A 162 2.07 13.20 12.31
CA GLY A 162 0.94 14.04 11.86
C GLY A 162 -0.04 13.23 11.01
N VAL A 163 -0.46 12.07 11.53
CA VAL A 163 -1.44 11.19 10.90
C VAL A 163 -2.79 11.39 11.59
N ASN A 164 -3.81 11.73 10.80
CA ASN A 164 -5.18 11.85 11.27
C ASN A 164 -6.11 11.01 10.38
N SER A 165 -6.58 9.88 10.90
CA SER A 165 -7.42 8.93 10.16
C SER A 165 -8.53 8.37 11.04
N ARG A 166 -9.71 8.15 10.43
CA ARG A 166 -10.83 7.41 11.05
C ARG A 166 -10.66 5.89 10.94
N HIS A 167 -9.70 5.45 10.13
CA HIS A 167 -9.36 4.04 9.93
C HIS A 167 -8.10 3.70 10.73
N ALA A 168 -7.90 2.42 11.00
CA ALA A 168 -6.74 1.97 11.75
C ALA A 168 -5.45 2.20 10.96
N VAL A 169 -4.58 3.03 11.52
CA VAL A 169 -3.20 3.25 11.09
C VAL A 169 -2.35 3.01 12.33
N ILE A 170 -1.70 1.88 12.37
CA ILE A 170 -1.04 1.33 13.57
C ILE A 170 0.40 0.94 13.30
N TYR A 171 1.14 0.72 14.36
CA TYR A 171 2.45 0.09 14.29
C TYR A 171 2.35 -1.44 14.28
N ASP A 172 3.40 -2.11 13.85
CA ASP A 172 3.53 -3.55 13.79
C ASP A 172 3.32 -4.24 15.15
N TYR A 173 3.80 -3.65 16.23
CA TYR A 173 3.64 -4.17 17.59
C TYR A 173 2.20 -4.07 18.14
N GLU A 174 1.33 -3.25 17.54
CA GLU A 174 -0.08 -3.12 17.90
C GLU A 174 -0.99 -4.11 17.15
N LEU A 175 -0.46 -4.76 16.08
CA LEU A 175 -1.26 -5.52 15.13
C LEU A 175 -1.98 -6.70 15.76
N LEU A 176 -1.30 -7.49 16.58
CA LEU A 176 -1.89 -8.68 17.21
C LEU A 176 -3.00 -8.29 18.19
N ASP A 177 -2.79 -7.26 19.00
CA ASP A 177 -3.81 -6.75 19.92
C ASP A 177 -5.00 -6.19 19.17
N PHE A 178 -4.76 -5.44 18.08
CA PHE A 178 -5.81 -4.94 17.20
C PHE A 178 -6.67 -6.07 16.64
N ILE A 179 -6.08 -7.18 16.22
CA ILE A 179 -6.80 -8.35 15.70
C ILE A 179 -7.56 -9.07 16.84
N ASN A 180 -6.89 -9.32 17.96
CA ASN A 180 -7.42 -10.11 19.07
C ASN A 180 -8.54 -9.43 19.85
N GLN A 181 -8.69 -8.11 19.78
CA GLN A 181 -9.81 -7.38 20.36
C GLN A 181 -11.15 -7.64 19.65
N ARG A 182 -11.15 -8.21 18.44
CA ARG A 182 -12.33 -8.51 17.64
C ARG A 182 -12.84 -9.91 17.96
N ARG A 183 -13.92 -10.01 18.74
CA ARG A 183 -14.45 -11.30 19.22
C ARG A 183 -15.93 -11.53 18.88
N ASN A 184 -16.58 -10.60 18.19
CA ASN A 184 -17.95 -10.82 17.70
C ASN A 184 -17.93 -11.86 16.57
N ILE A 185 -18.75 -12.90 16.70
CA ILE A 185 -18.83 -13.98 15.71
C ILE A 185 -19.80 -13.56 14.61
N TYR A 186 -19.33 -13.62 13.35
CA TYR A 186 -20.09 -13.30 12.15
C TYR A 186 -20.18 -14.48 11.18
N LEU A 187 -19.26 -15.45 11.29
CA LEU A 187 -19.18 -16.61 10.41
C LEU A 187 -19.14 -17.90 11.25
N THR A 188 -19.80 -18.94 10.75
CA THR A 188 -19.57 -20.31 11.22
C THR A 188 -18.28 -20.86 10.62
N ASP A 189 -17.73 -21.96 11.16
CA ASP A 189 -16.54 -22.62 10.61
C ASP A 189 -16.76 -23.06 9.14
N SER A 190 -17.99 -23.51 8.82
CA SER A 190 -18.38 -23.82 7.44
C SER A 190 -18.33 -22.58 6.54
N ASP A 191 -18.75 -21.43 7.03
CA ASP A 191 -18.73 -20.19 6.25
C ASP A 191 -17.31 -19.65 6.09
N VAL A 192 -16.47 -19.76 7.12
CA VAL A 192 -15.02 -19.46 7.00
C VAL A 192 -14.41 -20.29 5.88
N SER A 193 -14.69 -21.61 5.84
CA SER A 193 -14.19 -22.49 4.78
C SER A 193 -14.68 -22.05 3.38
N LYS A 194 -15.94 -21.64 3.24
CA LYS A 194 -16.48 -21.14 1.96
C LYS A 194 -15.85 -19.81 1.55
N VAL A 195 -15.62 -18.91 2.51
CA VAL A 195 -14.93 -17.63 2.26
C VAL A 195 -13.49 -17.87 1.78
N LEU A 196 -12.76 -18.79 2.42
CA LEU A 196 -11.42 -19.18 1.98
C LEU A 196 -11.43 -19.75 0.56
N GLN A 197 -12.40 -20.58 0.21
CA GLN A 197 -12.57 -21.06 -1.17
C GLN A 197 -12.87 -19.94 -2.16
N LEU A 198 -13.63 -18.89 -1.77
CA LEU A 198 -13.81 -17.70 -2.61
C LEU A 198 -12.50 -16.99 -2.89
N PHE A 199 -11.65 -16.79 -1.87
CA PHE A 199 -10.32 -16.22 -2.07
C PHE A 199 -9.47 -17.10 -2.99
N GLN A 200 -9.44 -18.42 -2.80
CA GLN A 200 -8.69 -19.33 -3.67
C GLN A 200 -9.14 -19.24 -5.14
N ARG A 201 -10.44 -19.18 -5.41
CA ARG A 201 -11.00 -19.08 -6.76
C ARG A 201 -10.80 -17.73 -7.42
N ARG A 202 -10.80 -16.65 -6.66
CA ARG A 202 -10.74 -15.27 -7.16
C ARG A 202 -9.33 -14.68 -7.13
N ASN A 203 -8.42 -15.28 -6.37
CA ASN A 203 -7.04 -14.81 -6.31
C ASN A 203 -6.34 -15.12 -7.63
N MET A 204 -5.96 -14.06 -8.34
CA MET A 204 -5.31 -14.15 -9.65
C MET A 204 -3.78 -14.28 -9.54
N ARG A 205 -3.22 -14.48 -8.35
CA ARG A 205 -1.75 -14.53 -8.15
C ARG A 205 -1.05 -15.57 -9.01
N THR A 206 -1.66 -16.73 -9.21
CA THR A 206 -1.11 -17.81 -10.07
C THR A 206 -1.22 -17.49 -11.56
N LEU A 207 -2.08 -16.54 -11.95
CA LEU A 207 -2.35 -16.14 -13.33
C LEU A 207 -1.61 -14.85 -13.72
N VAL A 208 -1.20 -14.06 -12.73
CA VAL A 208 -0.61 -12.72 -12.93
C VAL A 208 0.73 -12.67 -12.21
N ASP A 209 1.83 -12.67 -12.97
CA ASP A 209 3.13 -12.37 -12.39
C ASP A 209 3.26 -10.89 -12.03
N ASP A 210 4.22 -10.55 -11.17
CA ASP A 210 4.51 -9.16 -10.75
C ASP A 210 4.66 -8.20 -11.94
N ARG A 211 5.20 -8.67 -13.08
CA ARG A 211 5.46 -7.83 -14.26
C ARG A 211 4.17 -7.51 -15.00
N THR A 212 3.29 -8.50 -15.13
CA THR A 212 1.98 -8.35 -15.76
C THR A 212 1.09 -7.45 -14.91
N HIS A 213 1.11 -7.60 -13.57
CA HIS A 213 0.40 -6.71 -12.66
C HIS A 213 0.85 -5.24 -12.81
N VAL A 214 2.15 -4.98 -12.74
CA VAL A 214 2.72 -3.63 -12.93
C VAL A 214 2.42 -3.07 -14.31
N LYS A 215 2.46 -3.90 -15.36
CA LYS A 215 2.10 -3.49 -16.72
C LYS A 215 0.64 -3.09 -16.82
N ASN A 216 -0.27 -3.86 -16.22
CA ASN A 216 -1.71 -3.57 -16.20
C ASN A 216 -2.01 -2.26 -15.44
N LEU A 217 -1.35 -2.03 -14.28
CA LEU A 217 -1.49 -0.77 -13.54
C LEU A 217 -1.02 0.43 -14.37
N LYS A 218 0.11 0.32 -15.08
CA LYS A 218 0.62 1.37 -15.97
C LYS A 218 -0.33 1.63 -17.14
N HIS A 219 -0.90 0.57 -17.73
CA HIS A 219 -1.91 0.71 -18.81
C HIS A 219 -3.17 1.40 -18.31
N ALA A 220 -3.71 1.00 -17.17
CA ALA A 220 -4.87 1.63 -16.56
C ALA A 220 -4.63 3.12 -16.24
N ALA A 221 -3.46 3.45 -15.67
CA ALA A 221 -3.07 4.84 -15.41
C ALA A 221 -2.95 5.65 -16.70
N LYS A 222 -2.36 5.06 -17.77
CA LYS A 222 -2.24 5.71 -19.09
C LYS A 222 -3.62 5.94 -19.74
N GLN A 223 -4.52 4.97 -19.66
CA GLN A 223 -5.90 5.12 -20.16
C GLN A 223 -6.65 6.22 -19.39
N THR A 224 -6.56 6.22 -18.05
CA THR A 224 -7.14 7.26 -17.21
C THR A 224 -6.61 8.65 -17.61
N GLN A 225 -5.29 8.78 -17.80
CA GLN A 225 -4.70 10.05 -18.21
C GLN A 225 -5.14 10.47 -19.64
N ALA A 226 -5.25 9.52 -20.57
CA ALA A 226 -5.74 9.78 -21.91
C ALA A 226 -7.21 10.28 -21.89
N THR A 227 -8.05 9.68 -21.05
CA THR A 227 -9.44 10.09 -20.84
C THR A 227 -9.52 11.52 -20.27
N ILE A 228 -8.69 11.84 -19.30
CA ILE A 228 -8.57 13.20 -18.73
C ILE A 228 -8.13 14.20 -19.80
N ASN A 229 -7.11 13.86 -20.59
CA ASN A 229 -6.60 14.72 -21.68
C ASN A 229 -7.63 14.95 -22.79
N ALA A 230 -8.53 13.99 -23.00
CA ALA A 230 -9.67 14.12 -23.89
C ALA A 230 -10.82 14.97 -23.30
N GLY A 231 -10.66 15.52 -22.10
CA GLY A 231 -11.69 16.32 -21.44
C GLY A 231 -12.85 15.52 -20.85
N ILE A 232 -12.67 14.20 -20.69
CA ILE A 232 -13.69 13.28 -20.19
C ILE A 232 -13.37 12.89 -18.75
N CYS A 233 -14.38 12.87 -17.89
CA CYS A 233 -14.27 12.45 -16.52
C CYS A 233 -14.05 10.92 -16.44
N PRO A 234 -12.92 10.42 -15.90
CA PRO A 234 -12.67 8.99 -15.84
C PRO A 234 -13.57 8.25 -14.85
N LYS A 235 -14.32 8.97 -14.00
CA LYS A 235 -15.19 8.39 -12.99
C LYS A 235 -16.63 8.15 -13.50
N CYS A 236 -17.16 9.00 -14.37
CA CYS A 236 -18.56 8.92 -14.79
C CYS A 236 -18.80 9.24 -16.28
N GLY A 237 -17.74 9.43 -17.06
CA GLY A 237 -17.85 9.77 -18.49
C GLY A 237 -18.33 11.20 -18.81
N GLY A 238 -18.68 12.02 -17.82
CA GLY A 238 -19.07 13.41 -18.02
C GLY A 238 -17.90 14.29 -18.49
N GLN A 239 -18.19 15.49 -19.01
CA GLN A 239 -17.17 16.42 -19.44
C GLN A 239 -16.38 17.01 -18.27
N LEU A 240 -15.09 17.29 -18.47
CA LEU A 240 -14.24 18.05 -17.55
C LEU A 240 -14.31 19.54 -17.91
N ILE A 241 -14.85 20.34 -17.01
CA ILE A 241 -15.04 21.78 -17.18
C ILE A 241 -14.03 22.52 -16.32
N LYS A 242 -13.36 23.53 -16.93
CA LYS A 242 -12.45 24.40 -16.20
C LYS A 242 -13.22 25.24 -15.17
N ARG A 243 -12.75 25.23 -13.95
CA ARG A 243 -13.33 25.96 -12.80
C ARG A 243 -12.24 26.75 -12.08
N ASN A 244 -12.61 27.84 -11.45
CA ASN A 244 -11.72 28.65 -10.62
C ASN A 244 -12.03 28.37 -9.15
N GLY A 245 -11.01 28.02 -8.39
CA GLY A 245 -11.09 27.80 -6.95
C GLY A 245 -10.18 28.75 -6.19
N LYS A 246 -10.26 28.71 -4.86
CA LYS A 246 -9.44 29.55 -3.97
C LYS A 246 -7.91 29.45 -4.23
N TYR A 247 -7.47 28.30 -4.76
CA TYR A 247 -6.04 27.98 -4.98
C TYR A 247 -5.66 27.90 -6.46
N GLY A 248 -6.47 28.49 -7.36
CA GLY A 248 -6.23 28.52 -8.79
C GLY A 248 -7.24 27.74 -9.62
N SER A 249 -7.02 27.69 -10.94
CA SER A 249 -7.88 26.96 -11.88
C SER A 249 -7.68 25.45 -11.76
N PHE A 250 -8.76 24.69 -11.93
CA PHE A 250 -8.77 23.24 -11.98
C PHE A 250 -9.87 22.76 -12.93
N TYR A 251 -9.83 21.47 -13.31
CA TYR A 251 -10.91 20.85 -14.07
C TYR A 251 -11.78 20.03 -13.13
N GLY A 252 -13.11 20.23 -13.19
CA GLY A 252 -14.10 19.50 -12.42
C GLY A 252 -15.12 18.82 -13.32
N CYS A 253 -15.67 17.70 -12.87
CA CYS A 253 -16.71 17.00 -13.63
C CYS A 253 -17.97 17.87 -13.82
N SER A 254 -18.59 17.83 -15.02
CA SER A 254 -19.86 18.50 -15.31
C SER A 254 -21.02 17.95 -14.47
N ASN A 255 -20.95 16.69 -14.06
CA ASN A 255 -21.99 16.03 -13.27
C ASN A 255 -21.88 16.32 -11.75
N TYR A 256 -21.16 17.38 -11.35
CA TYR A 256 -21.20 17.83 -9.95
C TYR A 256 -22.62 18.33 -9.61
N PRO A 257 -23.17 18.00 -8.41
CA PRO A 257 -22.53 17.37 -7.24
C PRO A 257 -22.51 15.83 -7.23
N ASN A 258 -23.15 15.15 -8.17
CA ASN A 258 -23.23 13.69 -8.22
C ASN A 258 -21.86 13.04 -8.47
N CYS A 259 -21.00 13.67 -9.26
CA CYS A 259 -19.62 13.29 -9.47
C CYS A 259 -18.67 14.40 -9.00
N LYS A 260 -17.86 14.11 -7.98
CA LYS A 260 -16.93 15.07 -7.37
C LYS A 260 -15.49 14.93 -7.90
N PHE A 261 -15.32 14.35 -9.10
CA PHE A 261 -13.98 14.21 -9.69
C PHE A 261 -13.41 15.58 -10.06
N THR A 262 -12.15 15.82 -9.70
CA THR A 262 -11.37 17.01 -10.06
C THR A 262 -9.94 16.63 -10.45
N THR A 263 -9.33 17.40 -11.36
CA THR A 263 -7.94 17.28 -11.78
C THR A 263 -7.33 18.67 -12.03
N LYS A 264 -6.02 18.77 -12.02
CA LYS A 264 -5.28 20.00 -12.39
C LYS A 264 -4.98 20.00 -13.87
#